data_a621f3513c08900071af90994305635c
#
_entry.id   a621f3513c08900071af90994305635c
#
_cell.length_a   1.000
_cell.length_b   1.000
_cell.length_c   1.000
_cell.angle_alpha   90.00
_cell.angle_beta   90.00
_cell.angle_gamma   90.00
#
_symmetry.space_group_name_H-M   'P 1'
#
loop_
_entity.id
_entity.type
_entity.pdbx_description
1 polymer ?
#
loop_
_entity_poly.entity_id
_entity_poly.type
_entity_poly.pdbx_seq_one_letter_code
_entity_poly.pdbx_strand_id
1 'polypeptide(L)'
;MEILIKDGIKYYQTDFHGKKLKFEKVVFSQYKHIFGDNCILFTKKMIQTGTGIGTIPDAFLIDFEREKWFIIEVEISNHDVYSHIVPQLTKFSSALNNPQTRKQLVKYFENEIRADSIKNELLLSNGKTEVFKTVSEILDHNPELIIIIEQQHPELTSIFNSLPFKTQINVFKTFTQERVEEGDNIFQIEPILKKGPHAKPKSISTLSKSTKENKSFKDNNHIISQEIERVEKRVPMWFKKPDQFNSQILISFLELQGKKRFVSLSDLEKACSGIKTFKANFVAMKIIAPHNNGKVFDENEKSEITLWEPVEEYIKKEYNKYLQKSN
;
A
#
# COMPACT_ATOMS: atom_id res chain seq x y z
N MET A 1 -0.77 -4.89 27.88
CA MET A 1 -0.59 -3.67 27.06
C MET A 1 0.87 -3.28 27.15
N GLU A 2 1.55 -3.20 26.02
CA GLU A 2 2.96 -2.79 25.94
C GLU A 2 3.07 -1.29 25.71
N ILE A 3 4.15 -0.68 26.19
CA ILE A 3 4.44 0.74 26.03
C ILE A 3 5.85 0.89 25.47
N LEU A 4 5.99 1.69 24.42
CA LEU A 4 7.29 2.13 23.92
C LEU A 4 7.51 3.58 24.31
N ILE A 5 8.76 3.93 24.58
CA ILE A 5 9.17 5.32 24.84
C ILE A 5 10.22 5.70 23.81
N LYS A 6 9.93 6.74 23.02
CA LYS A 6 10.84 7.32 22.03
C LYS A 6 10.95 8.82 22.28
N ASP A 7 12.14 9.32 22.50
CA ASP A 7 12.42 10.76 22.72
C ASP A 7 11.54 11.39 23.83
N GLY A 8 11.27 10.63 24.92
CA GLY A 8 10.41 11.05 26.03
C GLY A 8 8.90 10.98 25.77
N ILE A 9 8.49 10.59 24.58
CA ILE A 9 7.07 10.42 24.19
C ILE A 9 6.66 8.97 24.39
N LYS A 10 5.48 8.75 24.96
CA LYS A 10 4.91 7.42 25.16
C LYS A 10 4.06 7.00 23.98
N TYR A 11 4.24 5.76 23.55
CA TYR A 11 3.45 5.10 22.53
C TYR A 11 2.80 3.86 23.14
N TYR A 12 1.50 3.73 23.02
CA TYR A 12 0.72 2.62 23.56
C TYR A 12 0.39 1.63 22.45
N GLN A 13 0.47 0.35 22.76
CA GLN A 13 0.07 -0.68 21.82
C GLN A 13 -1.40 -0.49 21.45
N THR A 14 -1.67 -0.41 20.16
CA THR A 14 -3.01 -0.32 19.58
C THR A 14 -3.61 -1.70 19.50
N ASP A 15 -4.83 -1.84 19.97
CA ASP A 15 -5.64 -3.05 19.81
C ASP A 15 -6.68 -2.81 18.70
N PHE A 16 -6.72 -3.69 17.73
CA PHE A 16 -7.65 -3.57 16.60
C PHE A 16 -8.99 -4.26 16.81
N HIS A 17 -9.36 -4.65 18.01
CA HIS A 17 -10.63 -5.31 18.43
C HIS A 17 -11.71 -5.38 17.33
N GLY A 18 -11.85 -6.53 16.65
CA GLY A 18 -12.85 -6.73 15.60
C GLY A 18 -12.67 -5.92 14.31
N LYS A 19 -11.59 -5.14 14.17
CA LYS A 19 -11.34 -4.28 13.01
C LYS A 19 -10.25 -4.87 12.11
N LYS A 20 -10.39 -6.14 11.71
CA LYS A 20 -9.42 -6.84 10.83
C LYS A 20 -9.02 -5.99 9.61
N LEU A 21 -9.98 -5.38 8.91
CA LEU A 21 -9.70 -4.56 7.72
C LEU A 21 -8.81 -3.34 8.02
N LYS A 22 -8.90 -2.76 9.22
CA LYS A 22 -8.02 -1.66 9.61
C LYS A 22 -6.60 -2.16 9.87
N PHE A 23 -6.47 -3.30 10.55
CA PHE A 23 -5.18 -3.95 10.77
C PHE A 23 -4.52 -4.37 9.46
N GLU A 24 -5.26 -5.02 8.56
CA GLU A 24 -4.81 -5.40 7.22
C GLU A 24 -4.26 -4.20 6.43
N LYS A 25 -4.96 -3.06 6.42
CA LYS A 25 -4.49 -1.83 5.77
C LYS A 25 -3.16 -1.34 6.35
N VAL A 26 -3.02 -1.34 7.68
CA VAL A 26 -1.77 -0.94 8.34
C VAL A 26 -0.64 -1.88 7.96
N VAL A 27 -0.83 -3.19 8.03
CA VAL A 27 0.17 -4.20 7.64
C VAL A 27 0.60 -4.00 6.18
N PHE A 28 -0.35 -3.89 5.26
CA PHE A 28 -0.04 -3.75 3.84
C PHE A 28 0.59 -2.40 3.48
N SER A 29 0.34 -1.34 4.24
CA SER A 29 1.07 -0.08 4.07
C SER A 29 2.57 -0.21 4.38
N GLN A 30 2.94 -1.21 5.19
CA GLN A 30 4.33 -1.46 5.62
C GLN A 30 4.98 -2.64 4.88
N TYR A 31 4.36 -3.19 3.81
CA TYR A 31 4.80 -4.44 3.20
C TYR A 31 6.26 -4.43 2.73
N LYS A 32 6.76 -3.31 2.23
CA LYS A 32 8.18 -3.19 1.81
C LYS A 32 9.14 -3.29 2.98
N HIS A 33 8.77 -2.72 4.14
CA HIS A 33 9.55 -2.84 5.36
C HIS A 33 9.53 -4.27 5.93
N ILE A 34 8.41 -4.98 5.73
CA ILE A 34 8.24 -6.35 6.20
C ILE A 34 8.99 -7.34 5.29
N PHE A 35 8.81 -7.23 3.97
CA PHE A 35 9.25 -8.22 2.99
C PHE A 35 10.48 -7.78 2.17
N GLY A 36 10.74 -6.49 2.09
CA GLY A 36 11.84 -5.88 1.32
C GLY A 36 11.37 -5.21 0.04
N ASP A 37 12.28 -4.44 -0.58
CA ASP A 37 11.97 -3.58 -1.72
C ASP A 37 11.76 -4.35 -3.03
N ASN A 38 12.31 -5.57 -3.14
CA ASN A 38 12.23 -6.41 -4.35
C ASN A 38 10.96 -7.26 -4.40
N CYS A 39 9.92 -6.87 -3.66
CA CYS A 39 8.66 -7.58 -3.55
C CYS A 39 7.50 -6.80 -4.16
N ILE A 40 6.58 -7.51 -4.81
CA ILE A 40 5.29 -6.98 -5.25
C ILE A 40 4.17 -7.65 -4.46
N LEU A 41 3.30 -6.83 -3.87
CA LEU A 41 2.09 -7.26 -3.18
C LEU A 41 0.89 -7.20 -4.13
N PHE A 42 0.06 -8.25 -4.12
CA PHE A 42 -1.20 -8.35 -4.86
C PHE A 42 -2.32 -8.69 -3.90
N THR A 43 -3.33 -7.84 -3.79
CA THR A 43 -4.43 -8.01 -2.83
C THR A 43 -5.68 -8.63 -3.46
N LYS A 44 -6.43 -9.42 -2.68
CA LYS A 44 -7.81 -9.87 -2.93
C LYS A 44 -8.07 -10.54 -4.28
N LYS A 45 -7.31 -11.58 -4.60
CA LYS A 45 -7.61 -12.43 -5.76
C LYS A 45 -8.25 -13.74 -5.32
N MET A 46 -9.45 -14.01 -5.80
CA MET A 46 -10.11 -15.31 -5.61
C MET A 46 -9.39 -16.42 -6.35
N ILE A 47 -9.15 -17.53 -5.65
CA ILE A 47 -8.66 -18.79 -6.19
C ILE A 47 -9.72 -19.88 -5.96
N GLN A 48 -9.73 -20.92 -6.78
CA GLN A 48 -10.76 -21.96 -6.74
C GLN A 48 -10.14 -23.35 -6.61
N THR A 49 -10.75 -24.17 -5.77
CA THR A 49 -10.42 -25.60 -5.69
C THR A 49 -10.83 -26.34 -6.99
N GLY A 50 -10.37 -27.57 -7.16
CA GLY A 50 -10.80 -28.42 -8.28
C GLY A 50 -12.32 -28.67 -8.33
N THR A 51 -13.01 -28.53 -7.20
CA THR A 51 -14.47 -28.65 -7.07
C THR A 51 -15.21 -27.31 -7.25
N GLY A 52 -14.50 -26.22 -7.56
CA GLY A 52 -15.08 -24.91 -7.79
C GLY A 52 -15.32 -24.08 -6.52
N ILE A 53 -14.93 -24.55 -5.35
CA ILE A 53 -15.07 -23.77 -4.10
C ILE A 53 -14.05 -22.64 -4.12
N GLY A 54 -14.53 -21.40 -4.05
CA GLY A 54 -13.69 -20.21 -4.00
C GLY A 54 -13.10 -19.94 -2.61
N THR A 55 -11.91 -19.38 -2.59
CA THR A 55 -11.30 -18.78 -1.39
C THR A 55 -10.46 -17.56 -1.80
N ILE A 56 -10.36 -16.59 -0.92
CA ILE A 56 -9.66 -15.32 -1.20
C ILE A 56 -8.64 -15.10 -0.10
N PRO A 57 -7.34 -15.27 -0.39
CA PRO A 57 -6.29 -14.82 0.51
C PRO A 57 -6.32 -13.30 0.68
N ASP A 58 -5.87 -12.80 1.83
CA ASP A 58 -5.76 -11.36 2.06
C ASP A 58 -4.77 -10.73 1.07
N ALA A 59 -3.66 -11.42 0.76
CA ALA A 59 -2.75 -11.02 -0.32
C ALA A 59 -1.91 -12.19 -0.86
N PHE A 60 -1.30 -11.94 -2.02
CA PHE A 60 -0.14 -12.68 -2.54
C PHE A 60 1.06 -11.74 -2.60
N LEU A 61 2.25 -12.31 -2.46
CA LEU A 61 3.50 -11.58 -2.61
C LEU A 61 4.45 -12.36 -3.53
N ILE A 62 5.10 -11.65 -4.44
CA ILE A 62 6.23 -12.19 -5.23
C ILE A 62 7.50 -11.48 -4.79
N ASP A 63 8.52 -12.23 -4.41
CA ASP A 63 9.88 -11.77 -4.14
C ASP A 63 10.77 -12.15 -5.33
N PHE A 64 11.18 -11.18 -6.12
CA PHE A 64 11.98 -11.39 -7.32
C PHE A 64 13.44 -11.70 -7.03
N GLU A 65 13.96 -11.26 -5.89
CA GLU A 65 15.34 -11.54 -5.47
C GLU A 65 15.52 -13.00 -5.05
N ARG A 66 14.52 -13.56 -4.33
CA ARG A 66 14.52 -14.95 -3.87
C ARG A 66 13.87 -15.90 -4.84
N GLU A 67 13.22 -15.40 -5.88
CA GLU A 67 12.39 -16.16 -6.82
C GLU A 67 11.33 -17.03 -6.12
N LYS A 68 10.65 -16.41 -5.14
CA LYS A 68 9.63 -17.05 -4.33
C LYS A 68 8.33 -16.28 -4.36
N TRP A 69 7.26 -16.98 -4.08
CA TRP A 69 5.98 -16.38 -3.85
C TRP A 69 5.33 -16.86 -2.57
N PHE A 70 4.46 -16.03 -2.03
CA PHE A 70 3.86 -16.22 -0.74
C PHE A 70 2.36 -15.97 -0.78
N ILE A 71 1.63 -16.71 0.05
CA ILE A 71 0.26 -16.41 0.43
C ILE A 71 0.34 -15.69 1.77
N ILE A 72 -0.36 -14.57 1.90
CA ILE A 72 -0.37 -13.78 3.12
C ILE A 72 -1.78 -13.77 3.68
N GLU A 73 -1.90 -14.10 4.96
CA GLU A 73 -3.08 -13.94 5.79
C GLU A 73 -2.76 -12.98 6.93
N VAL A 74 -3.67 -12.04 7.15
CA VAL A 74 -3.58 -11.05 8.23
C VAL A 74 -4.71 -11.31 9.20
N GLU A 75 -4.39 -11.60 10.47
CA GLU A 75 -5.38 -11.98 11.46
C GLU A 75 -5.24 -11.18 12.75
N ILE A 76 -6.37 -10.86 13.35
CA ILE A 76 -6.43 -10.22 14.67
C ILE A 76 -6.44 -11.25 15.79
N SER A 77 -5.97 -10.85 16.96
CA SER A 77 -5.76 -11.76 18.11
C SER A 77 -7.01 -12.45 18.64
N ASN A 78 -8.18 -11.87 18.43
CA ASN A 78 -9.45 -12.41 18.92
C ASN A 78 -10.18 -13.31 17.92
N HIS A 79 -9.60 -13.60 16.75
CA HIS A 79 -10.16 -14.59 15.83
C HIS A 79 -9.84 -16.01 16.29
N ASP A 80 -10.86 -16.85 16.30
CA ASP A 80 -10.71 -18.27 16.61
C ASP A 80 -9.91 -18.97 15.50
N VAL A 81 -8.80 -19.56 15.90
CA VAL A 81 -7.85 -20.21 15.00
C VAL A 81 -8.50 -21.38 14.25
N TYR A 82 -9.27 -22.20 14.95
CA TYR A 82 -9.84 -23.42 14.40
C TYR A 82 -11.04 -23.16 13.49
N SER A 83 -11.88 -22.20 13.86
CA SER A 83 -13.09 -21.92 13.08
C SER A 83 -12.83 -21.02 11.86
N HIS A 84 -11.76 -20.23 11.87
CA HIS A 84 -11.46 -19.30 10.77
C HIS A 84 -10.18 -19.63 10.00
N ILE A 85 -9.04 -19.72 10.67
CA ILE A 85 -7.74 -19.85 10.00
C ILE A 85 -7.57 -21.23 9.35
N VAL A 86 -7.76 -22.32 10.11
CA VAL A 86 -7.53 -23.69 9.63
C VAL A 86 -8.38 -24.05 8.40
N PRO A 87 -9.70 -23.80 8.36
CA PRO A 87 -10.51 -24.08 7.18
C PRO A 87 -10.07 -23.27 5.94
N GLN A 88 -9.61 -22.04 6.12
CA GLN A 88 -9.14 -21.20 5.03
C GLN A 88 -7.84 -21.74 4.45
N LEU A 89 -6.89 -22.12 5.28
CA LEU A 89 -5.62 -22.70 4.86
C LEU A 89 -5.80 -24.06 4.13
N THR A 90 -6.73 -24.87 4.57
CA THR A 90 -7.09 -26.11 3.88
C THR A 90 -7.65 -25.85 2.49
N LYS A 91 -8.48 -24.82 2.34
CA LYS A 91 -8.99 -24.39 1.02
C LYS A 91 -7.85 -23.89 0.12
N PHE A 92 -6.88 -23.13 0.65
CA PHE A 92 -5.71 -22.69 -0.13
C PHE A 92 -4.93 -23.90 -0.65
N SER A 93 -4.63 -24.86 0.21
CA SER A 93 -3.95 -26.10 -0.19
C SER A 93 -4.67 -26.79 -1.35
N SER A 94 -5.97 -26.98 -1.21
CA SER A 94 -6.80 -27.61 -2.24
C SER A 94 -6.87 -26.77 -3.53
N ALA A 95 -6.96 -25.44 -3.43
CA ALA A 95 -7.00 -24.56 -4.60
C ALA A 95 -5.68 -24.56 -5.37
N LEU A 96 -4.54 -24.59 -4.69
CA LEU A 96 -3.22 -24.57 -5.33
C LEU A 96 -2.82 -25.90 -5.97
N ASN A 97 -3.42 -26.99 -5.55
CA ASN A 97 -3.30 -28.28 -6.22
C ASN A 97 -4.08 -28.35 -7.54
N ASN A 98 -4.93 -27.35 -7.82
CA ASN A 98 -5.63 -27.22 -9.08
C ASN A 98 -4.74 -26.52 -10.14
N PRO A 99 -4.31 -27.19 -11.22
CA PRO A 99 -3.46 -26.60 -12.25
C PRO A 99 -4.09 -25.37 -12.92
N GLN A 100 -5.42 -25.33 -13.01
CA GLN A 100 -6.14 -24.20 -13.60
C GLN A 100 -6.00 -22.95 -12.74
N THR A 101 -6.04 -23.10 -11.43
CA THR A 101 -5.81 -21.98 -10.48
C THR A 101 -4.41 -21.37 -10.68
N ARG A 102 -3.37 -22.20 -10.80
CA ARG A 102 -2.00 -21.68 -11.06
C ARG A 102 -1.92 -20.92 -12.37
N LYS A 103 -2.49 -21.43 -13.45
CA LYS A 103 -2.56 -20.72 -14.75
C LYS A 103 -3.29 -19.37 -14.64
N GLN A 104 -4.38 -19.34 -13.90
CA GLN A 104 -5.12 -18.09 -13.66
C GLN A 104 -4.32 -17.09 -12.83
N LEU A 105 -3.57 -17.53 -11.83
CA LEU A 105 -2.69 -16.67 -11.03
C LEU A 105 -1.55 -16.10 -11.86
N VAL A 106 -0.88 -16.91 -12.70
CA VAL A 106 0.17 -16.43 -13.62
C VAL A 106 -0.37 -15.31 -14.49
N LYS A 107 -1.52 -15.53 -15.14
CA LYS A 107 -2.15 -14.52 -15.99
C LYS A 107 -2.57 -13.27 -15.22
N TYR A 108 -3.07 -13.44 -14.00
CA TYR A 108 -3.46 -12.32 -13.15
C TYR A 108 -2.24 -11.46 -12.77
N PHE A 109 -1.16 -12.09 -12.26
CA PHE A 109 0.04 -11.34 -11.89
C PHE A 109 0.73 -10.70 -13.07
N GLU A 110 0.79 -11.37 -14.22
CA GLU A 110 1.31 -10.79 -15.45
C GLU A 110 0.54 -9.52 -15.82
N ASN A 111 -0.80 -9.57 -15.83
CA ASN A 111 -1.62 -8.42 -16.17
C ASN A 111 -1.41 -7.25 -15.19
N GLU A 112 -1.38 -7.53 -13.88
CA GLU A 112 -1.14 -6.52 -12.84
C GLU A 112 0.25 -5.88 -12.96
N ILE A 113 1.28 -6.66 -13.27
CA ILE A 113 2.64 -6.14 -13.46
C ILE A 113 2.73 -5.29 -14.72
N ARG A 114 2.13 -5.74 -15.83
CA ARG A 114 2.15 -5.00 -17.10
C ARG A 114 1.33 -3.70 -17.04
N ALA A 115 0.25 -3.69 -16.28
CA ALA A 115 -0.61 -2.52 -16.10
C ALA A 115 0.00 -1.43 -15.22
N ASP A 116 0.98 -1.77 -14.37
CA ASP A 116 1.58 -0.89 -13.38
C ASP A 116 3.07 -0.67 -13.71
N SER A 117 3.41 0.54 -14.12
CA SER A 117 4.81 0.88 -14.52
C SER A 117 5.82 0.66 -13.39
N ILE A 118 5.43 0.90 -12.11
CA ILE A 118 6.31 0.73 -10.96
C ILE A 118 6.60 -0.76 -10.73
N LYS A 119 5.58 -1.62 -10.84
CA LYS A 119 5.75 -3.07 -10.72
C LYS A 119 6.60 -3.62 -11.86
N ASN A 120 6.38 -3.14 -13.07
CA ASN A 120 7.17 -3.56 -14.24
C ASN A 120 8.62 -3.10 -14.12
N GLU A 121 8.87 -1.87 -13.68
CA GLU A 121 10.22 -1.34 -13.44
C GLU A 121 10.94 -2.11 -12.34
N LEU A 122 10.23 -2.51 -11.28
CA LEU A 122 10.78 -3.36 -10.24
C LEU A 122 11.21 -4.73 -10.77
N LEU A 123 10.43 -5.34 -11.65
CA LEU A 123 10.79 -6.59 -12.30
C LEU A 123 12.06 -6.43 -13.17
N LEU A 124 12.12 -5.37 -13.96
CA LEU A 124 13.28 -5.06 -14.81
C LEU A 124 14.55 -4.78 -13.99
N SER A 125 14.44 -4.06 -12.88
CA SER A 125 15.57 -3.75 -12.00
C SER A 125 16.17 -5.00 -11.31
N ASN A 126 15.39 -6.07 -11.20
CA ASN A 126 15.86 -7.39 -10.77
C ASN A 126 16.41 -8.26 -11.91
N GLY A 127 16.70 -7.68 -13.07
CA GLY A 127 17.28 -8.38 -14.24
C GLY A 127 16.30 -9.29 -14.98
N LYS A 128 15.00 -9.15 -14.74
CA LYS A 128 13.96 -9.94 -15.40
C LYS A 128 13.37 -9.14 -16.56
N THR A 129 13.39 -9.70 -17.76
CA THR A 129 12.95 -9.00 -18.99
C THR A 129 11.60 -9.47 -19.50
N GLU A 130 11.20 -10.69 -19.16
CA GLU A 130 9.96 -11.32 -19.63
C GLU A 130 9.01 -11.61 -18.47
N VAL A 131 7.97 -10.77 -18.30
CA VAL A 131 7.03 -10.86 -17.19
C VAL A 131 6.38 -12.23 -17.09
N PHE A 132 5.78 -12.74 -18.19
CA PHE A 132 5.09 -14.02 -18.19
C PHE A 132 6.01 -15.18 -17.78
N LYS A 133 7.21 -15.25 -18.38
CA LYS A 133 8.19 -16.30 -18.09
C LYS A 133 8.62 -16.26 -16.64
N THR A 134 9.01 -15.07 -16.14
CA THR A 134 9.44 -14.89 -14.74
C THR A 134 8.37 -15.29 -13.75
N VAL A 135 7.14 -14.81 -13.95
CA VAL A 135 6.02 -15.14 -13.06
C VAL A 135 5.68 -16.63 -13.11
N SER A 136 5.71 -17.25 -14.32
CA SER A 136 5.45 -18.67 -14.48
C SER A 136 6.48 -19.51 -13.76
N GLU A 137 7.77 -19.23 -13.93
CA GLU A 137 8.87 -19.94 -13.27
C GLU A 137 8.79 -19.82 -11.73
N ILE A 138 8.46 -18.64 -11.20
CA ILE A 138 8.29 -18.44 -9.76
C ILE A 138 7.09 -19.23 -9.23
N LEU A 139 5.96 -19.24 -9.94
CA LEU A 139 4.74 -19.92 -9.52
C LEU A 139 4.78 -21.44 -9.73
N ASP A 140 5.74 -21.97 -10.48
CA ASP A 140 5.97 -23.40 -10.57
C ASP A 140 6.42 -24.01 -9.24
N HIS A 141 7.05 -23.21 -8.38
CA HIS A 141 7.36 -23.58 -7.01
C HIS A 141 6.11 -23.53 -6.11
N ASN A 142 6.14 -24.29 -5.01
CA ASN A 142 5.10 -24.17 -4.00
C ASN A 142 5.25 -22.87 -3.21
N PRO A 143 4.14 -22.16 -2.91
CA PRO A 143 4.20 -20.96 -2.10
C PRO A 143 4.60 -21.29 -0.66
N GLU A 144 5.19 -20.30 0.00
CA GLU A 144 5.27 -20.27 1.45
C GLU A 144 4.04 -19.50 1.99
N LEU A 145 3.53 -19.91 3.14
CA LEU A 145 2.40 -19.24 3.81
C LEU A 145 2.94 -18.34 4.91
N ILE A 146 2.51 -17.08 4.91
CA ILE A 146 2.86 -16.12 5.95
C ILE A 146 1.57 -15.66 6.63
N ILE A 147 1.53 -15.82 7.94
CA ILE A 147 0.44 -15.31 8.77
C ILE A 147 0.97 -14.16 9.59
N ILE A 148 0.33 -13.01 9.46
CA ILE A 148 0.64 -11.81 10.23
C ILE A 148 -0.47 -11.62 11.25
N ILE A 149 -0.10 -11.60 12.52
CA ILE A 149 -1.05 -11.52 13.63
C ILE A 149 -0.60 -10.49 14.67
N GLU A 150 -1.55 -9.85 15.34
CA GLU A 150 -1.23 -8.86 16.38
C GLU A 150 -0.55 -9.45 17.61
N GLN A 151 -0.88 -10.69 17.95
CA GLN A 151 -0.37 -11.37 19.14
C GLN A 151 -0.15 -12.86 18.84
N GLN A 152 0.95 -13.40 19.33
CA GLN A 152 1.23 -14.83 19.19
C GLN A 152 0.19 -15.68 19.92
N HIS A 153 -0.31 -16.69 19.22
CA HIS A 153 -1.21 -17.70 19.77
C HIS A 153 -0.47 -19.04 19.84
N PRO A 154 -0.29 -19.63 21.04
CA PRO A 154 0.50 -20.87 21.18
C PRO A 154 0.03 -22.03 20.31
N GLU A 155 -1.28 -22.14 20.09
CA GLU A 155 -1.88 -23.22 19.29
C GLU A 155 -1.57 -23.11 17.79
N LEU A 156 -1.33 -21.90 17.27
CA LEU A 156 -1.02 -21.70 15.86
C LEU A 156 0.23 -22.49 15.43
N THR A 157 1.27 -22.51 16.25
CA THR A 157 2.53 -23.17 15.92
C THR A 157 2.35 -24.68 15.70
N SER A 158 1.52 -25.34 16.52
CA SER A 158 1.26 -26.78 16.39
C SER A 158 0.44 -27.12 15.14
N ILE A 159 -0.52 -26.26 14.80
CA ILE A 159 -1.37 -26.43 13.62
C ILE A 159 -0.54 -26.28 12.34
N PHE A 160 0.31 -25.27 12.27
CA PHE A 160 1.07 -24.96 11.06
C PHE A 160 2.14 -26.00 10.74
N ASN A 161 2.67 -26.68 11.75
CA ASN A 161 3.57 -27.81 11.53
C ASN A 161 2.89 -29.01 10.82
N SER A 162 1.55 -29.07 10.83
CA SER A 162 0.77 -30.10 10.14
C SER A 162 0.34 -29.74 8.72
N LEU A 163 0.57 -28.48 8.28
CA LEU A 163 0.18 -28.03 6.94
C LEU A 163 1.20 -28.48 5.88
N PRO A 164 0.74 -28.69 4.63
CA PRO A 164 1.62 -29.07 3.52
C PRO A 164 2.46 -27.88 2.98
N PHE A 165 2.33 -26.70 3.57
CA PHE A 165 3.09 -25.51 3.23
C PHE A 165 4.17 -25.23 4.26
N LYS A 166 5.29 -24.69 3.80
CA LYS A 166 6.20 -24.01 4.70
C LYS A 166 5.49 -22.76 5.23
N THR A 167 5.19 -22.74 6.51
CA THR A 167 4.41 -21.68 7.16
C THR A 167 5.27 -20.87 8.11
N GLN A 168 5.10 -19.57 8.10
CA GLN A 168 5.75 -18.65 9.02
C GLN A 168 4.69 -17.75 9.69
N ILE A 169 4.84 -17.56 11.00
CA ILE A 169 4.00 -16.62 11.77
C ILE A 169 4.85 -15.40 12.07
N ASN A 170 4.29 -14.23 11.82
CA ASN A 170 4.87 -12.95 12.16
C ASN A 170 3.91 -12.19 13.08
N VAL A 171 4.42 -11.76 14.22
CA VAL A 171 3.70 -10.86 15.11
C VAL A 171 3.97 -9.43 14.66
N PHE A 172 2.91 -8.70 14.36
CA PHE A 172 2.99 -7.30 13.96
C PHE A 172 2.22 -6.43 14.95
N LYS A 173 2.94 -5.63 15.73
CA LYS A 173 2.36 -4.73 16.72
C LYS A 173 2.42 -3.29 16.23
N THR A 174 1.35 -2.55 16.48
CA THR A 174 1.25 -1.12 16.22
C THR A 174 1.21 -0.37 17.54
N PHE A 175 2.00 0.69 17.66
CA PHE A 175 2.01 1.56 18.83
C PHE A 175 1.68 2.98 18.38
N THR A 176 0.69 3.59 19.00
CA THR A 176 0.20 4.93 18.69
C THR A 176 0.60 5.91 19.80
N GLN A 177 0.98 7.11 19.42
CA GLN A 177 1.37 8.16 20.35
C GLN A 177 0.23 8.53 21.29
N GLU A 178 0.57 8.76 22.57
CA GLU A 178 -0.40 9.22 23.58
C GLU A 178 -1.01 10.57 23.21
N ARG A 179 -2.34 10.68 23.31
CA ARG A 179 -3.11 11.94 23.15
C ARG A 179 -3.10 12.59 21.76
N VAL A 180 -2.74 11.86 20.72
CA VAL A 180 -2.78 12.34 19.34
C VAL A 180 -3.68 11.41 18.54
N GLU A 181 -4.78 11.92 17.98
CA GLU A 181 -5.72 11.10 17.20
C GLU A 181 -5.10 10.59 15.89
N GLU A 182 -4.17 11.35 15.30
CA GLU A 182 -3.39 11.02 14.09
C GLU A 182 -1.91 11.26 14.35
N GLY A 183 -1.35 10.55 15.32
CA GLY A 183 0.07 10.64 15.66
C GLY A 183 0.92 9.66 14.86
N ASP A 184 2.24 9.85 14.92
CA ASP A 184 3.21 8.89 14.41
C ASP A 184 2.98 7.51 15.02
N ASN A 185 2.96 6.48 14.18
CA ASN A 185 2.89 5.10 14.62
C ASN A 185 4.28 4.47 14.62
N ILE A 186 4.54 3.65 15.62
CA ILE A 186 5.71 2.77 15.66
C ILE A 186 5.24 1.35 15.39
N PHE A 187 5.94 0.66 14.50
CA PHE A 187 5.63 -0.72 14.14
C PHE A 187 6.73 -1.65 14.61
N GLN A 188 6.33 -2.78 15.16
CA GLN A 188 7.24 -3.86 15.56
C GLN A 188 6.81 -5.15 14.86
N ILE A 189 7.77 -5.86 14.26
CA ILE A 189 7.54 -7.15 13.62
C ILE A 189 8.53 -8.19 14.12
N GLU A 190 8.03 -9.39 14.44
CA GLU A 190 8.80 -10.53 14.91
C GLU A 190 8.22 -11.83 14.34
N PRO A 191 9.04 -12.77 13.83
CA PRO A 191 10.45 -12.60 13.45
C PRO A 191 10.60 -11.73 12.20
N ILE A 192 11.78 -11.18 11.98
CA ILE A 192 12.08 -10.42 10.77
C ILE A 192 12.19 -11.38 9.58
N LEU A 193 11.38 -11.18 8.55
CA LEU A 193 11.34 -12.02 7.35
C LEU A 193 12.56 -11.82 6.45
N LYS A 194 13.11 -10.63 6.40
CA LYS A 194 14.35 -10.31 5.71
C LYS A 194 15.39 -9.86 6.72
N LYS A 195 16.46 -10.63 6.86
CA LYS A 195 17.67 -10.10 7.53
C LYS A 195 18.25 -9.07 6.58
N GLY A 196 17.97 -7.79 6.82
CA GLY A 196 18.74 -6.72 6.21
C GLY A 196 20.24 -6.92 6.49
N PRO A 197 21.15 -6.22 5.81
CA PRO A 197 22.56 -6.23 6.17
C PRO A 197 22.63 -5.92 7.66
N HIS A 198 23.13 -6.88 8.43
CA HIS A 198 23.12 -6.83 9.90
C HIS A 198 23.76 -5.52 10.37
N ALA A 199 22.97 -4.57 10.82
CA ALA A 199 23.45 -3.63 11.80
C ALA A 199 23.74 -4.45 13.06
N LYS A 200 25.01 -4.81 13.29
CA LYS A 200 25.45 -5.34 14.58
C LYS A 200 24.91 -4.38 15.64
N PRO A 201 24.30 -4.87 16.74
CA PRO A 201 23.92 -3.99 17.83
C PRO A 201 25.14 -3.18 18.22
N LYS A 202 25.08 -1.85 18.03
CA LYS A 202 26.14 -0.97 18.47
C LYS A 202 26.18 -1.07 19.99
N SER A 203 27.22 -1.71 20.52
CA SER A 203 27.60 -1.51 21.93
C SER A 203 27.71 0.00 22.17
N ILE A 204 27.05 0.47 23.22
CA ILE A 204 27.12 1.87 23.64
C ILE A 204 28.56 2.16 24.05
N SER A 205 29.33 2.68 23.15
CA SER A 205 30.63 3.32 23.45
C SER A 205 30.71 4.59 22.62
N THR A 206 30.61 5.71 23.35
CA THR A 206 31.12 7.07 23.05
C THR A 206 30.84 7.67 21.68
N LEU A 207 30.14 8.81 21.75
CA LEU A 207 29.97 9.78 20.68
C LEU A 207 31.29 10.06 19.94
N SER A 208 31.30 9.79 18.65
CA SER A 208 32.07 10.61 17.72
C SER A 208 31.38 10.58 16.35
N LYS A 209 31.18 11.76 15.81
CA LYS A 209 30.53 12.10 14.56
C LYS A 209 31.14 11.34 13.37
N SER A 210 30.35 10.70 12.54
CA SER A 210 30.55 10.71 11.09
C SER A 210 29.25 10.32 10.36
N THR A 211 28.72 11.27 9.68
CA THR A 211 27.68 11.24 8.65
C THR A 211 28.06 10.28 7.52
N LYS A 212 27.27 9.21 7.29
CA LYS A 212 27.02 8.65 5.96
C LYS A 212 25.58 8.18 5.89
N GLU A 213 24.85 8.84 5.05
CA GLU A 213 23.40 8.84 4.89
C GLU A 213 22.90 7.63 4.11
N ASN A 214 21.80 7.04 4.58
CA ASN A 214 20.98 6.07 3.85
C ASN A 214 20.24 6.78 2.70
N LYS A 215 20.62 6.48 1.46
CA LYS A 215 20.08 7.11 0.26
C LYS A 215 18.63 6.73 -0.10
N SER A 216 18.12 5.58 0.28
CA SER A 216 16.81 5.11 -0.24
C SER A 216 15.59 5.67 0.52
N PHE A 217 15.71 6.02 1.80
CA PHE A 217 14.64 6.68 2.55
C PHE A 217 14.48 8.15 2.21
N LYS A 218 15.55 8.79 1.76
CA LYS A 218 15.50 10.17 1.26
C LYS A 218 14.75 10.30 -0.05
N ASP A 219 14.78 9.29 -0.92
CA ASP A 219 14.24 9.43 -2.27
C ASP A 219 12.71 9.49 -2.31
N ASN A 220 11.98 8.66 -1.56
CA ASN A 220 10.51 8.73 -1.56
C ASN A 220 9.97 9.95 -0.82
N ASN A 221 10.49 10.29 0.34
CA ASN A 221 10.13 11.52 1.03
C ASN A 221 10.59 12.75 0.25
N HIS A 222 11.71 12.65 -0.46
CA HIS A 222 12.21 13.71 -1.32
C HIS A 222 11.30 13.89 -2.56
N ILE A 223 10.84 12.82 -3.18
CA ILE A 223 9.89 12.85 -4.31
C ILE A 223 8.55 13.45 -3.88
N ILE A 224 8.01 13.02 -2.74
CA ILE A 224 6.75 13.56 -2.19
C ILE A 224 6.94 15.04 -1.83
N SER A 225 8.02 15.41 -1.17
CA SER A 225 8.30 16.81 -0.82
C SER A 225 8.48 17.69 -2.06
N GLN A 226 9.16 17.19 -3.09
CA GLN A 226 9.28 17.89 -4.37
C GLN A 226 7.94 18.05 -5.09
N GLU A 227 7.06 17.05 -4.99
CA GLU A 227 5.74 17.11 -5.58
C GLU A 227 4.84 18.11 -4.84
N ILE A 228 4.88 18.13 -3.51
CA ILE A 228 4.19 19.15 -2.69
C ILE A 228 4.65 20.55 -3.09
N GLU A 229 5.97 20.82 -3.13
CA GLU A 229 6.49 22.11 -3.58
C GLU A 229 6.07 22.46 -5.01
N ARG A 230 5.96 21.49 -5.91
CA ARG A 230 5.49 21.66 -7.27
C ARG A 230 4.04 22.12 -7.29
N VAL A 231 3.17 21.45 -6.51
CA VAL A 231 1.75 21.81 -6.37
C VAL A 231 1.61 23.21 -5.75
N GLU A 232 2.33 23.50 -4.67
CA GLU A 232 2.32 24.78 -4.01
C GLU A 232 2.74 25.95 -4.92
N LYS A 233 3.68 25.71 -5.83
CA LYS A 233 4.07 26.72 -6.84
C LYS A 233 3.03 26.87 -7.94
N ARG A 234 2.33 25.81 -8.33
CA ARG A 234 1.44 25.79 -9.51
C ARG A 234 -0.01 26.16 -9.21
N VAL A 235 -0.55 25.71 -8.09
CA VAL A 235 -1.96 25.98 -7.73
C VAL A 235 -2.29 27.46 -7.70
N PRO A 236 -1.47 28.37 -7.12
CA PRO A 236 -1.74 29.80 -7.19
C PRO A 236 -1.73 30.37 -8.62
N MET A 237 -0.91 29.78 -9.52
CA MET A 237 -0.88 30.19 -10.93
C MET A 237 -2.13 29.71 -11.67
N TRP A 238 -2.66 28.54 -11.32
CA TRP A 238 -3.90 28.02 -11.88
C TRP A 238 -5.08 28.91 -11.51
N PHE A 239 -5.21 29.33 -10.27
CA PHE A 239 -6.26 30.27 -9.86
C PHE A 239 -6.11 31.67 -10.49
N LYS A 240 -4.90 32.07 -10.91
CA LYS A 240 -4.69 33.31 -11.69
C LYS A 240 -5.04 33.17 -13.17
N LYS A 241 -5.11 31.93 -13.68
CA LYS A 241 -5.39 31.61 -15.09
C LYS A 241 -6.50 30.57 -15.18
N PRO A 242 -7.75 30.92 -14.83
CA PRO A 242 -8.87 29.99 -14.73
C PRO A 242 -9.23 29.30 -16.06
N ASP A 243 -8.82 29.86 -17.19
CA ASP A 243 -9.06 29.30 -18.51
C ASP A 243 -8.17 28.07 -18.87
N GLN A 244 -7.14 27.81 -18.08
CA GLN A 244 -6.30 26.63 -18.29
C GLN A 244 -7.04 25.34 -17.89
N PHE A 245 -6.87 24.26 -18.62
CA PHE A 245 -7.58 22.99 -18.40
C PHE A 245 -7.42 22.45 -16.97
N ASN A 246 -6.20 22.49 -16.42
CA ASN A 246 -5.98 22.04 -15.04
C ASN A 246 -6.69 22.94 -14.01
N SER A 247 -6.74 24.23 -14.27
CA SER A 247 -7.46 25.20 -13.44
C SER A 247 -8.95 24.93 -13.47
N GLN A 248 -9.53 24.74 -14.65
CA GLN A 248 -10.95 24.43 -14.83
C GLN A 248 -11.31 23.11 -14.12
N ILE A 249 -10.49 22.07 -14.25
CA ILE A 249 -10.74 20.77 -13.57
C ILE A 249 -10.71 20.95 -12.06
N LEU A 250 -9.70 21.64 -11.50
CA LEU A 250 -9.59 21.84 -10.07
C LEU A 250 -10.72 22.71 -9.51
N ILE A 251 -11.06 23.81 -10.19
CA ILE A 251 -12.17 24.70 -9.78
C ILE A 251 -13.50 23.93 -9.83
N SER A 252 -13.80 23.23 -10.93
CA SER A 252 -15.02 22.42 -11.04
C SER A 252 -15.13 21.37 -9.94
N PHE A 253 -14.03 20.72 -9.58
CA PHE A 253 -14.01 19.77 -8.47
C PHE A 253 -14.34 20.46 -7.14
N LEU A 254 -13.71 21.59 -6.81
CA LEU A 254 -13.93 22.31 -5.56
C LEU A 254 -15.35 22.85 -5.45
N GLU A 255 -15.94 23.32 -6.56
CA GLU A 255 -17.35 23.73 -6.61
C GLU A 255 -18.31 22.55 -6.38
N LEU A 256 -18.02 21.38 -6.94
CA LEU A 256 -18.80 20.16 -6.71
C LEU A 256 -18.66 19.68 -5.27
N GLN A 257 -17.47 19.71 -4.69
CA GLN A 257 -17.21 19.33 -3.31
C GLN A 257 -17.97 20.23 -2.32
N GLY A 258 -18.16 21.53 -2.63
CA GLY A 258 -18.97 22.43 -1.82
C GLY A 258 -20.49 22.13 -1.86
N LYS A 259 -20.95 21.36 -2.84
CA LYS A 259 -22.39 21.05 -3.05
C LYS A 259 -22.74 19.59 -2.78
N LYS A 260 -21.78 18.67 -2.80
CA LYS A 260 -21.98 17.23 -2.69
C LYS A 260 -21.08 16.65 -1.61
N ARG A 261 -21.59 15.64 -0.91
CA ARG A 261 -20.79 14.88 0.09
C ARG A 261 -19.62 14.13 -0.55
N PHE A 262 -19.79 13.63 -1.78
CA PHE A 262 -18.78 12.93 -2.57
C PHE A 262 -18.83 13.42 -4.01
N VAL A 263 -17.68 13.56 -4.64
CA VAL A 263 -17.56 13.89 -6.06
C VAL A 263 -17.16 12.62 -6.82
N SER A 264 -18.03 12.14 -7.69
CA SER A 264 -17.71 11.01 -8.56
C SER A 264 -16.96 11.47 -9.81
N LEU A 265 -16.20 10.54 -10.44
CA LEU A 265 -15.58 10.82 -11.74
C LEU A 265 -16.60 11.26 -12.78
N SER A 266 -17.78 10.62 -12.81
CA SER A 266 -18.88 10.99 -13.74
C SER A 266 -19.40 12.42 -13.53
N ASP A 267 -19.49 12.87 -12.26
CA ASP A 267 -19.91 14.24 -11.97
C ASP A 267 -18.87 15.26 -12.45
N LEU A 268 -17.59 14.95 -12.23
CA LEU A 268 -16.51 15.83 -12.67
C LEU A 268 -16.38 15.84 -14.20
N GLU A 269 -16.52 14.71 -14.87
CA GLU A 269 -16.56 14.64 -16.35
C GLU A 269 -17.70 15.50 -16.93
N LYS A 270 -18.88 15.45 -16.33
CA LYS A 270 -20.02 16.29 -16.76
C LYS A 270 -19.74 17.79 -16.56
N ALA A 271 -19.19 18.16 -15.40
CA ALA A 271 -18.83 19.55 -15.12
C ALA A 271 -17.73 20.06 -16.06
N CYS A 272 -16.84 19.19 -16.51
CA CYS A 272 -15.73 19.50 -17.41
C CYS A 272 -15.99 19.09 -18.87
N SER A 273 -17.25 18.94 -19.31
CA SER A 273 -17.62 18.46 -20.64
C SER A 273 -17.08 19.32 -21.80
N GLY A 274 -16.77 20.59 -21.55
CA GLY A 274 -16.14 21.50 -22.52
C GLY A 274 -14.62 21.27 -22.72
N ILE A 275 -13.98 20.44 -21.88
CA ILE A 275 -12.54 20.21 -21.92
C ILE A 275 -12.24 18.97 -22.78
N LYS A 276 -11.86 19.16 -24.04
CA LYS A 276 -11.56 18.03 -24.97
C LYS A 276 -10.51 17.04 -24.47
N THR A 277 -9.56 17.51 -23.64
CA THR A 277 -8.44 16.70 -23.11
C THR A 277 -8.63 16.36 -21.63
N PHE A 278 -9.88 16.38 -21.10
CA PHE A 278 -10.19 16.13 -19.69
C PHE A 278 -9.51 14.88 -19.14
N LYS A 279 -9.72 13.72 -19.79
CA LYS A 279 -9.18 12.43 -19.31
C LYS A 279 -7.67 12.45 -19.15
N ALA A 280 -6.95 12.98 -20.14
CA ALA A 280 -5.48 13.04 -20.10
C ALA A 280 -4.98 13.98 -19.00
N ASN A 281 -5.59 15.15 -18.85
CA ASN A 281 -5.21 16.11 -17.81
C ASN A 281 -5.56 15.61 -16.41
N PHE A 282 -6.74 15.00 -16.24
CA PHE A 282 -7.17 14.45 -14.95
C PHE A 282 -6.25 13.30 -14.49
N VAL A 283 -5.87 12.39 -15.41
CA VAL A 283 -4.89 11.33 -15.11
C VAL A 283 -3.55 11.94 -14.68
N ALA A 284 -3.05 12.96 -15.40
CA ALA A 284 -1.82 13.65 -15.05
C ALA A 284 -1.88 14.36 -13.68
N MET A 285 -3.06 14.78 -13.23
CA MET A 285 -3.28 15.41 -11.92
C MET A 285 -3.45 14.39 -10.77
N LYS A 286 -3.44 13.09 -11.05
CA LYS A 286 -3.49 11.99 -10.04
C LYS A 286 -2.14 11.32 -9.82
N ILE A 287 -1.17 11.52 -10.69
CA ILE A 287 0.07 10.74 -10.71
C ILE A 287 1.27 11.65 -10.44
N ILE A 288 2.16 11.22 -9.55
CA ILE A 288 3.47 11.86 -9.37
C ILE A 288 4.37 11.44 -10.53
N ALA A 289 4.72 12.37 -11.41
CA ALA A 289 5.66 12.11 -12.51
C ALA A 289 6.45 13.37 -12.87
N PRO A 290 7.70 13.23 -13.40
CA PRO A 290 8.59 14.36 -13.67
C PRO A 290 8.02 15.44 -14.58
N HIS A 291 7.17 15.05 -15.53
CA HIS A 291 6.61 15.95 -16.55
C HIS A 291 5.14 16.34 -16.27
N ASN A 292 4.55 15.84 -15.18
CA ASN A 292 3.18 16.19 -14.80
C ASN A 292 3.09 17.56 -14.16
N ASN A 293 1.88 18.11 -14.17
CA ASN A 293 1.58 19.43 -13.62
C ASN A 293 1.47 19.48 -12.09
N GLY A 294 1.57 18.38 -11.44
CA GLY A 294 1.46 18.19 -10.00
C GLY A 294 0.26 17.30 -9.64
N LYS A 295 0.47 16.40 -8.67
CA LYS A 295 -0.60 15.54 -8.17
C LYS A 295 -1.48 16.34 -7.19
N VAL A 296 -2.76 16.47 -7.52
CA VAL A 296 -3.74 17.16 -6.66
C VAL A 296 -4.94 16.28 -6.29
N PHE A 297 -5.13 15.15 -6.97
CA PHE A 297 -6.25 14.23 -6.74
C PHE A 297 -5.82 12.83 -6.37
N ASP A 298 -6.67 12.20 -5.57
CA ASP A 298 -6.77 10.75 -5.40
C ASP A 298 -8.15 10.27 -5.89
N GLU A 299 -8.23 9.00 -6.28
CA GLU A 299 -9.47 8.34 -6.68
C GLU A 299 -9.51 6.98 -5.98
N ASN A 300 -10.64 6.67 -5.34
CA ASN A 300 -10.84 5.39 -4.68
C ASN A 300 -11.44 4.34 -5.62
N GLU A 301 -11.59 3.10 -5.14
CA GLU A 301 -12.15 1.97 -5.90
C GLU A 301 -13.62 2.19 -6.36
N LYS A 302 -14.32 3.15 -5.77
CA LYS A 302 -15.70 3.51 -6.12
C LYS A 302 -15.77 4.68 -7.11
N SER A 303 -14.62 5.07 -7.70
CA SER A 303 -14.49 6.25 -8.56
C SER A 303 -14.94 7.56 -7.88
N GLU A 304 -14.79 7.64 -6.56
CA GLU A 304 -14.94 8.87 -5.79
C GLU A 304 -13.60 9.60 -5.76
N ILE A 305 -13.62 10.88 -6.06
CA ILE A 305 -12.45 11.75 -6.15
C ILE A 305 -12.30 12.53 -4.86
N THR A 306 -11.08 12.63 -4.37
CA THR A 306 -10.68 13.47 -3.23
C THR A 306 -9.47 14.30 -3.61
N LEU A 307 -9.22 15.39 -2.88
CA LEU A 307 -7.91 16.03 -2.96
C LEU A 307 -6.85 15.11 -2.39
N TRP A 308 -5.65 15.18 -2.97
CA TRP A 308 -4.49 14.46 -2.44
C TRP A 308 -4.11 15.05 -1.08
N GLU A 309 -4.17 14.22 -0.04
CA GLU A 309 -4.10 14.62 1.36
C GLU A 309 -2.94 15.59 1.68
N PRO A 310 -1.67 15.37 1.23
CA PRO A 310 -0.57 16.26 1.57
C PRO A 310 -0.71 17.72 1.11
N VAL A 311 -1.60 17.99 0.15
CA VAL A 311 -1.81 19.36 -0.40
C VAL A 311 -3.23 19.86 -0.23
N GLU A 312 -4.12 19.09 0.36
CA GLU A 312 -5.55 19.40 0.49
C GLU A 312 -5.79 20.74 1.18
N GLU A 313 -5.23 20.94 2.37
CA GLU A 313 -5.39 22.17 3.15
C GLU A 313 -4.82 23.39 2.42
N TYR A 314 -3.69 23.21 1.74
CA TYR A 314 -3.09 24.27 0.96
C TYR A 314 -4.00 24.67 -0.23
N ILE A 315 -4.52 23.71 -0.96
CA ILE A 315 -5.43 23.95 -2.10
C ILE A 315 -6.70 24.68 -1.65
N LYS A 316 -7.33 24.23 -0.55
CA LYS A 316 -8.53 24.88 0.01
C LYS A 316 -8.25 26.32 0.41
N LYS A 317 -7.10 26.58 1.04
CA LYS A 317 -6.68 27.93 1.41
C LYS A 317 -6.51 28.84 0.19
N GLU A 318 -5.85 28.37 -0.86
CA GLU A 318 -5.66 29.16 -2.09
C GLU A 318 -6.97 29.36 -2.85
N TYR A 319 -7.88 28.38 -2.83
CA TYR A 319 -9.22 28.52 -3.41
C TYR A 319 -10.06 29.60 -2.69
N ASN A 320 -10.02 29.63 -1.36
CA ASN A 320 -10.70 30.68 -0.59
C ASN A 320 -10.18 32.08 -0.94
N LYS A 321 -8.86 32.25 -1.16
CA LYS A 321 -8.28 33.50 -1.65
C LYS A 321 -8.74 33.85 -3.06
N TYR A 322 -8.93 32.87 -3.91
CA TYR A 322 -9.45 33.06 -5.27
C TYR A 322 -10.89 33.55 -5.24
N LEU A 323 -11.76 32.92 -4.43
CA LEU A 323 -13.16 33.35 -4.29
C LEU A 323 -13.29 34.81 -3.77
N GLN A 324 -12.44 35.24 -2.81
CA GLN A 324 -12.43 36.58 -2.27
C GLN A 324 -12.01 37.66 -3.30
N LYS A 325 -11.29 37.28 -4.35
CA LYS A 325 -10.85 38.19 -5.42
C LYS A 325 -11.81 38.22 -6.61
N SER A 326 -12.68 37.24 -6.72
CA SER A 326 -13.66 37.09 -7.81
C SER A 326 -15.02 37.69 -7.46
N ASN A 327 -15.23 38.06 -6.19
CA ASN A 327 -16.34 38.87 -5.68
C ASN A 327 -15.88 40.31 -5.50
#